data_3259d13953716df6e816c2ad53233f69
#
_entry.id   3259d13953716df6e816c2ad53233f69
#
_cell.length_a   1.000
_cell.length_b   1.000
_cell.length_c   1.000
_cell.angle_alpha   90.00
_cell.angle_beta   90.00
_cell.angle_gamma   90.00
#
_symmetry.space_group_name_H-M   'P 1'
#
loop_
_entity.id
_entity.type
_entity.pdbx_description
1 polymer ?
#
loop_
_entity_poly.entity_id
_entity_poly.type
_entity_poly.pdbx_seq_one_letter_code
_entity_poly.pdbx_strand_id
1 'polypeptide(L)'
;MGIKVIIMDVDGTLTNTEKKITPKTKEALKKAQAMGVRLILASGRPTSGLRGLAQELEMDKNHGLFVAFNGSKVLDCQTNEVFFNQTMSVEEGKAVLEHMKNFKEVRPMIDKDNYMYVNNVFDCWINFKGEPFNVIEYESRGGCCKLCEQDDLAAFVDYPLNKILTTADPEYLQA
;
A
#
# COMPACT_ATOMS: atom_id res chain seq x y z
N MET A 1 -12.75 8.27 31.28
CA MET A 1 -12.81 8.00 29.83
C MET A 1 -11.69 7.02 29.48
N GLY A 2 -11.98 5.91 28.79
CA GLY A 2 -10.97 4.96 28.33
C GLY A 2 -10.64 5.16 26.84
N ILE A 3 -9.51 4.61 26.40
CA ILE A 3 -9.13 4.54 24.98
C ILE A 3 -10.20 3.74 24.23
N LYS A 4 -10.68 4.27 23.10
CA LYS A 4 -11.70 3.64 22.27
C LYS A 4 -11.15 3.13 20.94
N VAL A 5 -10.08 3.76 20.46
CA VAL A 5 -9.47 3.50 19.15
C VAL A 5 -7.95 3.56 19.28
N ILE A 6 -7.26 2.66 18.60
CA ILE A 6 -5.82 2.71 18.37
C ILE A 6 -5.58 2.74 16.88
N ILE A 7 -4.97 3.80 16.37
CA ILE A 7 -4.57 3.94 14.98
C ILE A 7 -3.07 3.74 14.90
N MET A 8 -2.62 2.87 14.00
CA MET A 8 -1.20 2.51 13.89
C MET A 8 -0.76 2.56 12.44
N ASP A 9 0.40 3.16 12.20
CA ASP A 9 1.17 2.92 11.00
C ASP A 9 1.74 1.48 11.03
N VAL A 10 2.09 0.96 9.88
CA VAL A 10 2.54 -0.43 9.72
C VAL A 10 4.06 -0.53 9.76
N ASP A 11 4.73 0.12 8.80
CA ASP A 11 6.16 -0.08 8.56
C ASP A 11 7.02 0.72 9.53
N GLY A 12 7.72 0.02 10.46
CA GLY A 12 8.51 0.65 11.51
C GLY A 12 7.70 1.09 12.74
N THR A 13 6.38 0.84 12.78
CA THR A 13 5.51 1.12 13.94
C THR A 13 4.89 -0.18 14.46
N LEU A 14 3.97 -0.79 13.71
CA LEU A 14 3.37 -2.07 14.08
C LEU A 14 4.33 -3.23 13.86
N THR A 15 5.06 -3.20 12.76
CA THR A 15 6.04 -4.24 12.40
C THR A 15 7.47 -3.77 12.70
N ASN A 16 8.31 -4.73 13.09
CA ASN A 16 9.74 -4.54 13.27
C ASN A 16 10.49 -4.48 11.92
N THR A 17 11.82 -4.41 11.95
CA THR A 17 12.69 -4.39 10.76
C THR A 17 12.58 -5.64 9.89
N GLU A 18 12.13 -6.78 10.47
CA GLU A 18 11.84 -8.02 9.75
C GLU A 18 10.41 -8.06 9.16
N LYS A 19 9.67 -6.95 9.24
CA LYS A 19 8.27 -6.83 8.78
C LYS A 19 7.31 -7.76 9.54
N LYS A 20 7.62 -8.08 10.81
CA LYS A 20 6.82 -8.95 11.67
C LYS A 20 6.26 -8.21 12.86
N ILE A 21 5.03 -8.56 13.26
CA ILE A 21 4.45 -8.12 14.53
C ILE A 21 5.08 -8.94 15.66
N THR A 22 5.65 -8.27 16.67
CA THR A 22 6.24 -9.01 17.80
C THR A 22 5.16 -9.70 18.63
N PRO A 23 5.47 -10.85 19.28
CA PRO A 23 4.49 -11.55 20.11
C PRO A 23 3.89 -10.66 21.22
N LYS A 24 4.71 -9.81 21.83
CA LYS A 24 4.28 -8.86 22.87
C LYS A 24 3.30 -7.82 22.33
N THR A 25 3.58 -7.25 21.18
CA THR A 25 2.69 -6.28 20.51
C THR A 25 1.36 -6.94 20.13
N LYS A 26 1.43 -8.12 19.53
CA LYS A 26 0.25 -8.91 19.14
C LYS A 26 -0.67 -9.19 20.34
N GLU A 27 -0.10 -9.68 21.43
CA GLU A 27 -0.86 -9.97 22.65
C GLU A 27 -1.51 -8.71 23.23
N ALA A 28 -0.78 -7.60 23.30
CA ALA A 28 -1.30 -6.34 23.83
C ALA A 28 -2.46 -5.81 23.00
N LEU A 29 -2.37 -5.84 21.66
CA LEU A 29 -3.41 -5.36 20.75
C LEU A 29 -4.66 -6.28 20.80
N LYS A 30 -4.49 -7.60 20.89
CA LYS A 30 -5.63 -8.51 21.08
C LYS A 30 -6.33 -8.30 22.42
N LYS A 31 -5.60 -8.04 23.50
CA LYS A 31 -6.18 -7.66 24.79
C LYS A 31 -6.96 -6.35 24.69
N ALA A 32 -6.41 -5.35 24.00
CA ALA A 32 -7.12 -4.07 23.79
C ALA A 32 -8.45 -4.29 23.04
N GLN A 33 -8.48 -5.10 21.99
CA GLN A 33 -9.71 -5.44 21.26
C GLN A 33 -10.72 -6.15 22.17
N ALA A 34 -10.27 -7.10 23.01
CA ALA A 34 -11.15 -7.77 23.99
C ALA A 34 -11.77 -6.81 25.01
N MET A 35 -11.15 -5.64 25.22
CA MET A 35 -11.67 -4.54 26.04
C MET A 35 -12.57 -3.56 25.27
N GLY A 36 -12.89 -3.86 24.01
CA GLY A 36 -13.74 -3.03 23.15
C GLY A 36 -13.00 -1.88 22.45
N VAL A 37 -11.66 -1.92 22.37
CA VAL A 37 -10.87 -0.95 21.62
C VAL A 37 -10.81 -1.37 20.15
N ARG A 38 -11.21 -0.48 19.22
CA ARG A 38 -11.12 -0.73 17.79
C ARG A 38 -9.69 -0.44 17.29
N LEU A 39 -9.14 -1.35 16.50
CA LEU A 39 -7.85 -1.17 15.86
C LEU A 39 -8.02 -0.63 14.43
N ILE A 40 -7.12 0.26 14.03
CA ILE A 40 -7.06 0.83 12.68
C ILE A 40 -5.62 0.73 12.18
N LEU A 41 -5.42 0.13 10.99
CA LEU A 41 -4.14 0.15 10.29
C LEU A 41 -4.16 1.28 9.26
N ALA A 42 -3.25 2.25 9.41
CA ALA A 42 -3.08 3.36 8.48
C ALA A 42 -1.74 3.20 7.74
N SER A 43 -1.78 3.10 6.40
CA SER A 43 -0.58 2.80 5.62
C SER A 43 -0.69 3.32 4.17
N GLY A 44 0.46 3.52 3.53
CA GLY A 44 0.56 3.72 2.09
C GLY A 44 0.32 2.46 1.25
N ARG A 45 0.26 1.29 1.89
CA ARG A 45 0.03 0.01 1.22
C ARG A 45 -1.38 -0.09 0.63
N PRO A 46 -1.56 -0.90 -0.44
CA PRO A 46 -2.88 -1.33 -0.86
C PRO A 46 -3.56 -2.20 0.20
N THR A 47 -4.87 -2.36 0.12
CA THR A 47 -5.64 -3.17 1.09
C THR A 47 -5.17 -4.62 1.17
N SER A 48 -4.69 -5.20 0.06
CA SER A 48 -4.10 -6.54 0.00
C SER A 48 -2.90 -6.71 0.95
N GLY A 49 -2.03 -5.69 1.03
CA GLY A 49 -0.85 -5.68 1.89
C GLY A 49 -1.15 -5.53 3.39
N LEU A 50 -2.40 -5.19 3.74
CA LEU A 50 -2.83 -5.03 5.14
C LEU A 50 -3.59 -6.26 5.67
N ARG A 51 -4.19 -7.07 4.79
CA ARG A 51 -5.07 -8.18 5.20
C ARG A 51 -4.37 -9.21 6.07
N GLY A 52 -3.16 -9.64 5.72
CA GLY A 52 -2.42 -10.62 6.52
C GLY A 52 -2.15 -10.14 7.95
N LEU A 53 -1.78 -8.87 8.10
CA LEU A 53 -1.56 -8.25 9.42
C LEU A 53 -2.86 -8.15 10.22
N ALA A 54 -3.96 -7.78 9.57
CA ALA A 54 -5.28 -7.71 10.19
C ALA A 54 -5.76 -9.08 10.67
N GLN A 55 -5.58 -10.12 9.87
CA GLN A 55 -5.90 -11.50 10.27
C GLN A 55 -5.05 -11.96 11.45
N GLU A 56 -3.74 -11.66 11.44
CA GLU A 56 -2.86 -11.97 12.55
C GLU A 56 -3.29 -11.31 13.86
N LEU A 57 -3.85 -10.11 13.80
CA LEU A 57 -4.40 -9.37 14.93
C LEU A 57 -5.88 -9.67 15.20
N GLU A 58 -6.55 -10.52 14.39
CA GLU A 58 -8.00 -10.81 14.47
C GLU A 58 -8.88 -9.56 14.28
N MET A 59 -8.40 -8.56 13.56
CA MET A 59 -9.16 -7.35 13.25
C MET A 59 -10.36 -7.63 12.33
N ASP A 60 -10.25 -8.65 11.50
CA ASP A 60 -11.30 -9.19 10.62
C ASP A 60 -12.48 -9.81 11.38
N LYS A 61 -12.33 -10.05 12.69
CA LYS A 61 -13.39 -10.53 13.58
C LYS A 61 -13.92 -9.45 14.52
N ASN A 62 -13.26 -8.29 14.56
CA ASN A 62 -13.52 -7.23 15.53
C ASN A 62 -13.81 -5.87 14.87
N HIS A 63 -14.28 -5.86 13.61
CA HIS A 63 -14.55 -4.63 12.85
C HIS A 63 -13.40 -3.63 12.86
N GLY A 64 -12.15 -4.14 12.75
CA GLY A 64 -10.99 -3.29 12.54
C GLY A 64 -11.09 -2.55 11.21
N LEU A 65 -10.39 -1.43 11.07
CA LEU A 65 -10.42 -0.65 9.83
C LEU A 65 -9.06 -0.62 9.15
N PHE A 66 -9.09 -0.51 7.82
CA PHE A 66 -7.97 -0.07 7.01
C PHE A 66 -8.14 1.39 6.59
N VAL A 67 -7.08 2.15 6.73
CA VAL A 67 -6.84 3.44 6.09
C VAL A 67 -5.70 3.22 5.12
N ALA A 68 -6.03 2.79 3.91
CA ALA A 68 -5.10 2.32 2.89
C ALA A 68 -4.78 3.42 1.86
N PHE A 69 -3.77 3.16 1.01
CA PHE A 69 -3.37 4.07 -0.07
C PHE A 69 -3.13 5.51 0.41
N ASN A 70 -2.38 5.69 1.49
CA ASN A 70 -2.10 6.99 2.11
C ASN A 70 -3.38 7.74 2.56
N GLY A 71 -4.44 7.02 2.92
CA GLY A 71 -5.69 7.60 3.39
C GLY A 71 -6.77 7.75 2.31
N SER A 72 -6.48 7.43 1.05
CA SER A 72 -7.47 7.58 -0.04
C SER A 72 -8.61 6.56 0.03
N LYS A 73 -8.44 5.46 0.80
CA LYS A 73 -9.48 4.44 0.98
C LYS A 73 -9.61 3.98 2.43
N VAL A 74 -10.83 4.00 2.95
CA VAL A 74 -11.17 3.51 4.30
C VAL A 74 -12.23 2.43 4.20
N LEU A 75 -11.96 1.26 4.82
CA LEU A 75 -12.90 0.14 4.81
C LEU A 75 -12.82 -0.70 6.08
N ASP A 76 -13.91 -1.40 6.38
CA ASP A 76 -13.99 -2.39 7.45
C ASP A 76 -13.29 -3.70 7.04
N CYS A 77 -12.44 -4.24 7.91
CA CYS A 77 -11.66 -5.45 7.64
C CYS A 77 -12.52 -6.71 7.55
N GLN A 78 -13.66 -6.74 8.24
CA GLN A 78 -14.56 -7.89 8.34
C GLN A 78 -15.55 -7.94 7.19
N THR A 79 -16.26 -6.82 6.97
CA THR A 79 -17.35 -6.75 5.99
C THR A 79 -16.90 -6.32 4.60
N ASN A 80 -15.72 -5.71 4.48
CA ASN A 80 -15.24 -5.00 3.29
C ASN A 80 -16.11 -3.78 2.91
N GLU A 81 -16.97 -3.32 3.81
CA GLU A 81 -17.72 -2.09 3.60
C GLU A 81 -16.76 -0.90 3.46
N VAL A 82 -16.92 -0.15 2.39
CA VAL A 82 -16.10 1.02 2.09
C VAL A 82 -16.78 2.26 2.64
N PHE A 83 -16.16 2.90 3.63
CA PHE A 83 -16.66 4.14 4.24
C PHE A 83 -16.19 5.40 3.50
N PHE A 84 -15.03 5.32 2.88
CA PHE A 84 -14.45 6.42 2.13
C PHE A 84 -13.59 5.88 0.99
N ASN A 85 -13.69 6.50 -0.19
CA ASN A 85 -12.85 6.19 -1.33
C ASN A 85 -12.67 7.43 -2.21
N GLN A 86 -11.53 8.07 -2.12
CA GLN A 86 -11.16 9.21 -2.96
C GLN A 86 -10.14 8.71 -4.00
N THR A 87 -10.55 8.72 -5.25
CA THR A 87 -9.73 8.28 -6.39
C THR A 87 -9.44 9.44 -7.33
N MET A 88 -8.38 9.32 -8.09
CA MET A 88 -8.25 10.02 -9.36
C MET A 88 -9.23 9.42 -10.37
N SER A 89 -9.84 10.24 -11.21
CA SER A 89 -10.64 9.75 -12.33
C SER A 89 -9.76 8.99 -13.34
N VAL A 90 -10.38 8.26 -14.25
CA VAL A 90 -9.65 7.56 -15.33
C VAL A 90 -8.86 8.56 -16.17
N GLU A 91 -9.46 9.69 -16.49
CA GLU A 91 -8.86 10.75 -17.29
C GLU A 91 -7.64 11.38 -16.58
N GLU A 92 -7.77 11.67 -15.28
CA GLU A 92 -6.67 12.19 -14.47
C GLU A 92 -5.53 11.16 -14.37
N GLY A 93 -5.85 9.90 -14.09
CA GLY A 93 -4.85 8.82 -14.01
C GLY A 93 -4.09 8.65 -15.34
N LYS A 94 -4.81 8.64 -16.46
CA LYS A 94 -4.22 8.60 -17.81
C LYS A 94 -3.32 9.80 -18.07
N ALA A 95 -3.79 11.00 -17.76
CA ALA A 95 -3.02 12.23 -17.99
C ALA A 95 -1.71 12.24 -17.19
N VAL A 96 -1.75 11.79 -15.92
CA VAL A 96 -0.55 11.66 -15.07
C VAL A 96 0.42 10.63 -15.66
N LEU A 97 -0.07 9.43 -16.00
CA LEU A 97 0.77 8.36 -16.56
C LEU A 97 1.37 8.76 -17.92
N GLU A 98 0.60 9.46 -18.77
CA GLU A 98 1.09 9.98 -20.04
C GLU A 98 2.18 11.04 -19.83
N HIS A 99 1.98 11.93 -18.86
CA HIS A 99 2.98 12.93 -18.51
C HIS A 99 4.28 12.29 -18.02
N MET A 100 4.20 11.20 -17.27
CA MET A 100 5.39 10.48 -16.75
C MET A 100 6.27 9.90 -17.84
N LYS A 101 5.75 9.66 -19.05
CA LYS A 101 6.56 9.20 -20.20
C LYS A 101 7.66 10.21 -20.61
N ASN A 102 7.52 11.47 -20.20
CA ASN A 102 8.57 12.47 -20.42
C ASN A 102 9.82 12.28 -19.54
N PHE A 103 9.70 11.48 -18.48
CA PHE A 103 10.77 11.22 -17.50
C PHE A 103 11.25 9.79 -17.66
N LYS A 104 12.29 9.60 -18.50
CA LYS A 104 12.75 8.27 -18.95
C LYS A 104 13.20 7.32 -17.83
N GLU A 105 13.64 7.87 -16.69
CA GLU A 105 14.11 7.07 -15.55
C GLU A 105 13.02 6.80 -14.51
N VAL A 106 11.86 7.44 -14.63
CA VAL A 106 10.73 7.22 -13.74
C VAL A 106 9.99 5.94 -14.12
N ARG A 107 9.77 5.09 -13.14
CA ARG A 107 9.01 3.84 -13.29
C ARG A 107 7.70 3.96 -12.52
N PRO A 108 6.57 4.15 -13.19
CA PRO A 108 5.25 4.17 -12.55
C PRO A 108 4.78 2.75 -12.24
N MET A 109 4.05 2.63 -11.14
CA MET A 109 3.36 1.41 -10.70
C MET A 109 1.93 1.77 -10.31
N ILE A 110 0.96 0.98 -10.73
CA ILE A 110 -0.45 1.14 -10.38
C ILE A 110 -1.04 -0.18 -9.88
N ASP A 111 -2.06 -0.09 -9.04
CA ASP A 111 -2.70 -1.25 -8.44
C ASP A 111 -4.13 -1.42 -8.94
N LYS A 112 -4.54 -2.66 -9.19
CA LYS A 112 -5.94 -3.04 -9.33
C LYS A 112 -6.15 -4.43 -8.74
N ASP A 113 -7.09 -4.55 -7.82
CA ASP A 113 -7.37 -5.79 -7.09
C ASP A 113 -6.12 -6.31 -6.35
N ASN A 114 -5.62 -7.48 -6.74
CA ASN A 114 -4.39 -8.08 -6.18
C ASN A 114 -3.21 -8.01 -7.15
N TYR A 115 -3.27 -7.12 -8.14
CA TYR A 115 -2.20 -6.95 -9.13
C TYR A 115 -1.53 -5.58 -8.98
N MET A 116 -0.22 -5.58 -9.20
CA MET A 116 0.57 -4.39 -9.46
C MET A 116 1.00 -4.42 -10.92
N TYR A 117 0.59 -3.40 -11.67
CA TYR A 117 0.90 -3.24 -13.08
C TYR A 117 2.08 -2.29 -13.23
N VAL A 118 3.04 -2.70 -14.05
CA VAL A 118 4.29 -1.99 -14.34
C VAL A 118 4.62 -2.10 -15.82
N ASN A 119 5.47 -1.21 -16.36
CA ASN A 119 5.88 -1.32 -17.76
C ASN A 119 6.90 -2.43 -17.98
N ASN A 120 7.77 -2.70 -17.03
CA ASN A 120 8.78 -3.75 -17.11
C ASN A 120 9.08 -4.27 -15.71
N VAL A 121 8.85 -5.55 -15.47
CA VAL A 121 9.04 -6.18 -14.16
C VAL A 121 10.52 -6.37 -13.79
N PHE A 122 11.43 -6.31 -14.75
CA PHE A 122 12.86 -6.49 -14.55
C PHE A 122 13.66 -5.19 -14.49
N ASP A 123 13.07 -4.08 -14.91
CA ASP A 123 13.72 -2.76 -15.03
C ASP A 123 13.27 -1.80 -13.93
N CYS A 124 13.54 -2.15 -12.67
CA CYS A 124 13.23 -1.28 -11.54
C CYS A 124 14.30 -1.33 -10.46
N TRP A 125 15.54 -1.28 -10.90
CA TRP A 125 16.67 -1.18 -10.00
C TRP A 125 17.07 0.29 -9.83
N ILE A 126 17.21 0.71 -8.59
CA ILE A 126 17.73 2.02 -8.21
C ILE A 126 18.95 1.85 -7.32
N ASN A 127 19.78 2.87 -7.23
CA ASN A 127 20.84 2.94 -6.23
C ASN A 127 20.25 3.51 -4.92
N PHE A 128 20.06 2.67 -3.91
CA PHE A 128 19.60 3.08 -2.61
C PHE A 128 20.72 2.94 -1.59
N LYS A 129 21.27 4.06 -1.12
CA LYS A 129 22.38 4.11 -0.15
C LYS A 129 23.64 3.36 -0.59
N GLY A 130 23.94 3.36 -1.88
CA GLY A 130 25.12 2.70 -2.45
C GLY A 130 24.90 1.24 -2.86
N GLU A 131 23.73 0.69 -2.63
CA GLU A 131 23.38 -0.69 -2.96
C GLU A 131 22.25 -0.76 -4.01
N PRO A 132 22.30 -1.75 -4.92
CA PRO A 132 21.22 -1.96 -5.88
C PRO A 132 19.96 -2.43 -5.15
N PHE A 133 18.84 -1.77 -5.40
CA PHE A 133 17.57 -2.05 -4.75
C PHE A 133 16.45 -2.18 -5.78
N ASN A 134 15.75 -3.34 -5.80
CA ASN A 134 14.60 -3.55 -6.68
C ASN A 134 13.31 -3.06 -6.01
N VAL A 135 12.81 -1.93 -6.46
CA VAL A 135 11.62 -1.29 -5.88
C VAL A 135 10.35 -2.05 -6.23
N ILE A 136 10.21 -2.59 -7.44
CA ILE A 136 9.04 -3.39 -7.85
C ILE A 136 8.90 -4.63 -6.95
N GLU A 137 10.00 -5.34 -6.72
CA GLU A 137 10.01 -6.50 -5.83
C GLU A 137 9.61 -6.11 -4.40
N TYR A 138 10.15 -5.03 -3.87
CA TYR A 138 9.85 -4.53 -2.54
C TYR A 138 8.37 -4.15 -2.38
N GLU A 139 7.85 -3.33 -3.30
CA GLU A 139 6.47 -2.85 -3.26
C GLU A 139 5.45 -3.96 -3.51
N SER A 140 5.71 -4.85 -4.49
CA SER A 140 4.79 -5.97 -4.77
C SER A 140 4.72 -6.96 -3.60
N ARG A 141 5.84 -7.25 -2.94
CA ARG A 141 5.85 -8.08 -1.73
C ARG A 141 5.17 -7.38 -0.56
N GLY A 142 5.43 -6.09 -0.36
CA GLY A 142 4.78 -5.28 0.67
C GLY A 142 3.27 -5.15 0.46
N GLY A 143 2.83 -5.04 -0.78
CA GLY A 143 1.43 -4.99 -1.18
C GLY A 143 0.74 -6.35 -1.27
N CYS A 144 1.49 -7.46 -1.17
CA CYS A 144 1.00 -8.82 -1.46
C CYS A 144 0.36 -8.92 -2.85
N CYS A 145 0.93 -8.21 -3.85
CA CYS A 145 0.42 -8.13 -5.20
C CYS A 145 1.13 -9.11 -6.13
N LYS A 146 0.39 -9.60 -7.12
CA LYS A 146 0.94 -10.27 -8.29
C LYS A 146 1.43 -9.22 -9.27
N LEU A 147 2.60 -9.42 -9.87
CA LEU A 147 3.12 -8.53 -10.91
C LEU A 147 2.46 -8.84 -12.26
N CYS A 148 2.13 -7.78 -12.99
CA CYS A 148 1.63 -7.85 -14.35
C CYS A 148 2.29 -6.75 -15.19
N GLU A 149 2.88 -7.14 -16.31
CA GLU A 149 3.52 -6.22 -17.23
C GLU A 149 2.52 -5.67 -18.25
N GLN A 150 2.61 -4.37 -18.51
CA GLN A 150 1.82 -3.67 -19.52
C GLN A 150 2.72 -2.68 -20.27
N ASP A 151 2.74 -2.79 -21.59
CA ASP A 151 3.58 -1.93 -22.44
C ASP A 151 3.28 -0.45 -22.24
N ASP A 152 2.03 -0.10 -22.06
CA ASP A 152 1.56 1.27 -21.88
C ASP A 152 0.50 1.36 -20.77
N LEU A 153 0.91 1.80 -19.57
CA LEU A 153 0.01 1.95 -18.44
C LEU A 153 -1.06 3.02 -18.66
N ALA A 154 -0.75 4.10 -19.40
CA ALA A 154 -1.71 5.15 -19.69
C ALA A 154 -2.81 4.68 -20.63
N ALA A 155 -2.49 3.85 -21.63
CA ALA A 155 -3.45 3.23 -22.51
C ALA A 155 -4.27 2.13 -21.80
N PHE A 156 -3.60 1.39 -20.89
CA PHE A 156 -4.19 0.27 -20.15
C PHE A 156 -5.24 0.70 -19.13
N VAL A 157 -5.05 1.83 -18.44
CA VAL A 157 -5.94 2.27 -17.35
C VAL A 157 -7.33 2.59 -17.88
N ASP A 158 -8.33 1.85 -17.38
CA ASP A 158 -9.76 2.05 -17.65
C ASP A 158 -10.60 2.13 -16.37
N TYR A 159 -9.94 2.33 -15.23
CA TYR A 159 -10.53 2.38 -13.89
C TYR A 159 -9.93 3.51 -13.05
N PRO A 160 -10.68 4.03 -12.04
CA PRO A 160 -10.18 5.06 -11.12
C PRO A 160 -9.02 4.54 -10.27
N LEU A 161 -8.00 5.37 -10.05
CA LEU A 161 -6.79 5.01 -9.29
C LEU A 161 -6.79 5.65 -7.89
N ASN A 162 -6.54 4.85 -6.87
CA ASN A 162 -6.30 5.36 -5.51
C ASN A 162 -4.89 5.95 -5.37
N LYS A 163 -3.92 5.43 -6.15
CA LYS A 163 -2.51 5.80 -6.06
C LYS A 163 -1.80 5.49 -7.38
N ILE A 164 -0.89 6.35 -7.76
CA ILE A 164 0.19 6.05 -8.70
C ILE A 164 1.47 6.13 -7.88
N LEU A 165 2.21 5.03 -7.79
CA LEU A 165 3.52 4.99 -7.16
C LEU A 165 4.56 5.16 -8.24
N THR A 166 5.61 5.95 -7.97
CA THR A 166 6.72 6.17 -8.89
C THR A 166 8.04 5.92 -8.20
N THR A 167 9.01 5.45 -8.96
CA THR A 167 10.39 5.30 -8.49
C THR A 167 11.36 5.72 -9.57
N ALA A 168 12.49 6.28 -9.14
CA ALA A 168 13.68 6.56 -9.93
C ALA A 168 14.87 6.67 -8.97
N ASP A 169 16.08 6.76 -9.52
CA ASP A 169 17.26 7.07 -8.71
C ASP A 169 17.07 8.39 -7.94
N PRO A 170 17.46 8.44 -6.64
CA PRO A 170 17.30 9.64 -5.82
C PRO A 170 17.95 10.90 -6.42
N GLU A 171 19.08 10.75 -7.08
CA GLU A 171 19.77 11.86 -7.75
C GLU A 171 18.95 12.42 -8.92
N TYR A 172 18.29 11.55 -9.68
CA TYR A 172 17.40 11.96 -10.77
C TYR A 172 16.16 12.71 -10.26
N LEU A 173 15.62 12.30 -9.10
CA LEU A 173 14.42 12.93 -8.52
C LEU A 173 14.70 14.31 -7.90
N GLN A 174 15.98 14.71 -7.72
CA GLN A 174 16.37 16.00 -7.16
C GLN A 174 16.71 17.04 -8.24
N ALA A 175 16.82 16.63 -9.48
CA ALA A 175 17.15 17.48 -10.63
C ALA A 175 15.88 18.09 -11.23
#